data_ca2923db6c14e39a85ea61575ce78a0b
#
_entry.id   ca2923db6c14e39a85ea61575ce78a0b
#
_cell.length_a   1.000
_cell.length_b   1.000
_cell.length_c   1.000
_cell.angle_alpha   90.00
_cell.angle_beta   90.00
_cell.angle_gamma   90.00
#
_symmetry.space_group_name_H-M   'P 1'
#
loop_
_entity.id
_entity.type
_entity.pdbx_description
1 polymer ?
#
loop_
_entity_poly.entity_id
_entity_poly.type
_entity_poly.pdbx_seq_one_letter_code
_entity_poly.pdbx_strand_id
1 'polypeptide(L)'
;MLRSLEKRSIPITEFSKHWTVQLNDTHPAIAVAELMRLLIDQYQIGWDKAWNITTSSVAYTNHTLLPEALEKWDLGLFNDLLPRHLEIIYEINWRFLQPVSYTHLRAHET
;
A
#
# COMPACT_ATOMS: atom_id res chain seq x y z
N MET A 1 -6.08 -7.00 -12.25
CA MET A 1 -7.14 -6.26 -11.53
C MET A 1 -7.34 -4.86 -12.07
N LEU A 2 -6.34 -3.98 -11.98
CA LEU A 2 -6.48 -2.60 -12.48
C LEU A 2 -6.76 -2.54 -13.98
N ARG A 3 -6.09 -3.39 -14.76
CA ARG A 3 -6.34 -3.45 -16.22
C ARG A 3 -7.77 -3.86 -16.54
N SER A 4 -8.39 -4.69 -15.70
CA SER A 4 -9.78 -5.08 -15.87
C SER A 4 -10.70 -3.87 -15.77
N LEU A 5 -10.42 -2.98 -14.82
CA LEU A 5 -11.21 -1.75 -14.69
C LEU A 5 -11.02 -0.85 -15.89
N GLU A 6 -9.79 -0.72 -16.41
CA GLU A 6 -9.54 0.07 -17.62
C GLU A 6 -10.35 -0.45 -18.80
N LYS A 7 -10.34 -1.76 -19.03
CA LYS A 7 -11.08 -2.40 -20.13
C LYS A 7 -12.58 -2.19 -20.01
N ARG A 8 -13.10 -2.10 -18.79
CA ARG A 8 -14.51 -1.90 -18.51
C ARG A 8 -14.89 -0.44 -18.40
N SER A 9 -13.94 0.47 -18.66
CA SER A 9 -14.13 1.91 -18.55
C SER A 9 -14.61 2.36 -17.17
N ILE A 10 -14.14 1.68 -16.13
CA ILE A 10 -14.46 2.02 -14.74
C ILE A 10 -13.32 2.87 -14.19
N PRO A 11 -13.60 4.00 -13.54
CA PRO A 11 -12.55 4.81 -12.94
C PRO A 11 -11.69 4.02 -11.94
N ILE A 12 -10.38 4.19 -12.02
CA ILE A 12 -9.45 3.47 -11.12
C ILE A 12 -9.71 3.82 -9.65
N THR A 13 -10.21 5.02 -9.39
CA THR A 13 -10.56 5.43 -8.03
C THR A 13 -11.66 4.57 -7.40
N GLU A 14 -12.39 3.79 -8.20
CA GLU A 14 -13.41 2.87 -7.72
C GLU A 14 -12.90 1.46 -7.46
N PHE A 15 -11.57 1.26 -7.51
CA PHE A 15 -10.97 -0.06 -7.33
C PHE A 15 -11.47 -0.77 -6.08
N SER A 16 -11.55 -0.07 -4.95
CA SER A 16 -11.98 -0.68 -3.68
C SER A 16 -13.44 -1.14 -3.68
N LYS A 17 -14.25 -0.64 -4.62
CA LYS A 17 -15.65 -1.07 -4.74
C LYS A 17 -15.77 -2.38 -5.50
N HIS A 18 -14.76 -2.75 -6.27
CA HIS A 18 -14.79 -3.94 -7.13
C HIS A 18 -13.87 -5.05 -6.66
N TRP A 19 -12.84 -4.73 -5.86
CA TRP A 19 -11.83 -5.68 -5.45
C TRP A 19 -11.56 -5.60 -3.95
N THR A 20 -11.49 -6.77 -3.33
CA THR A 20 -11.01 -6.92 -1.95
C THR A 20 -9.92 -7.97 -1.97
N VAL A 21 -8.78 -7.67 -1.34
CA VAL A 21 -7.63 -8.56 -1.31
C VAL A 21 -7.32 -8.89 0.14
N GLN A 22 -7.26 -10.18 0.44
CA GLN A 22 -6.87 -10.66 1.76
C GLN A 22 -5.41 -11.09 1.73
N LEU A 23 -4.59 -10.45 2.56
CA LEU A 23 -3.19 -10.81 2.72
C LEU A 23 -3.01 -11.61 4.00
N ASN A 24 -2.47 -12.82 3.87
CA ASN A 24 -2.17 -13.67 5.01
C ASN A 24 -0.70 -13.63 5.31
N ASP A 25 -0.34 -13.22 6.51
CA ASP A 25 1.03 -13.09 6.98
C ASP A 25 1.85 -12.08 6.16
N THR A 26 3.15 -12.04 6.37
CA THR A 26 4.02 -11.03 5.76
C THR A 26 4.41 -11.35 4.33
N HIS A 27 4.25 -12.60 3.89
CA HIS A 27 4.70 -13.03 2.58
C HIS A 27 4.17 -12.17 1.42
N PRO A 28 2.86 -11.87 1.34
CA PRO A 28 2.32 -11.04 0.27
C PRO A 28 2.27 -9.54 0.60
N ALA A 29 2.89 -9.10 1.70
CA ALA A 29 2.74 -7.72 2.17
C ALA A 29 3.24 -6.67 1.17
N ILE A 30 4.19 -7.04 0.29
CA ILE A 30 4.70 -6.12 -0.72
C ILE A 30 3.62 -5.68 -1.71
N ALA A 31 2.50 -6.41 -1.77
CA ALA A 31 1.38 -6.04 -2.63
C ALA A 31 0.84 -4.65 -2.29
N VAL A 32 0.93 -4.23 -1.02
CA VAL A 32 0.52 -2.90 -0.60
C VAL A 32 1.36 -1.83 -1.30
N ALA A 33 2.69 -2.00 -1.28
CA ALA A 33 3.60 -1.08 -1.93
C ALA A 33 3.42 -1.09 -3.45
N GLU A 34 3.17 -2.26 -4.04
CA GLU A 34 2.94 -2.37 -5.49
C GLU A 34 1.63 -1.69 -5.89
N LEU A 35 0.57 -1.87 -5.13
CA LEU A 35 -0.69 -1.19 -5.43
C LEU A 35 -0.52 0.32 -5.35
N MET A 36 0.17 0.81 -4.31
CA MET A 36 0.46 2.24 -4.18
C MET A 36 1.29 2.75 -5.36
N ARG A 37 2.31 1.99 -5.78
CA ARG A 37 3.14 2.37 -6.91
C ARG A 37 2.30 2.50 -8.18
N LEU A 38 1.46 1.53 -8.45
CA LEU A 38 0.59 1.56 -9.64
C LEU A 38 -0.36 2.74 -9.61
N LEU A 39 -1.01 2.97 -8.47
CA LEU A 39 -1.96 4.07 -8.35
C LEU A 39 -1.29 5.44 -8.51
N ILE A 40 -0.12 5.62 -7.91
CA ILE A 40 0.57 6.91 -7.93
C ILE A 40 1.32 7.11 -9.25
N ASP A 41 2.14 6.14 -9.64
CA ASP A 41 3.07 6.33 -10.77
C ASP A 41 2.42 6.06 -12.11
N GLN A 42 1.57 5.03 -12.21
CA GLN A 42 0.94 4.67 -13.48
C GLN A 42 -0.37 5.43 -13.72
N TYR A 43 -1.19 5.57 -12.68
CA TYR A 43 -2.50 6.23 -12.82
C TYR A 43 -2.50 7.67 -12.31
N GLN A 44 -1.37 8.16 -11.81
CA GLN A 44 -1.16 9.55 -11.39
C GLN A 44 -2.17 10.03 -10.34
N ILE A 45 -2.50 9.15 -9.42
CA ILE A 45 -3.38 9.46 -8.29
C ILE A 45 -2.52 9.99 -7.14
N GLY A 46 -2.96 11.06 -6.47
CA GLY A 46 -2.24 11.61 -5.33
C GLY A 46 -2.15 10.63 -4.17
N TRP A 47 -1.17 10.84 -3.28
CA TRP A 47 -0.88 9.91 -2.19
C TRP A 47 -2.10 9.61 -1.32
N ASP A 48 -2.76 10.64 -0.81
CA ASP A 48 -3.85 10.44 0.16
C ASP A 48 -4.98 9.63 -0.43
N LYS A 49 -5.34 9.89 -1.68
CA LYS A 49 -6.39 9.16 -2.37
C LYS A 49 -5.94 7.73 -2.67
N ALA A 50 -4.70 7.55 -3.12
CA ALA A 50 -4.14 6.22 -3.36
C ALA A 50 -4.11 5.40 -2.07
N TRP A 51 -3.72 6.00 -0.96
CA TRP A 51 -3.68 5.34 0.33
C TRP A 51 -5.09 4.93 0.79
N ASN A 52 -6.07 5.81 0.60
CA ASN A 52 -7.45 5.48 0.92
C ASN A 52 -7.98 4.30 0.09
N ILE A 53 -7.68 4.27 -1.20
CA ILE A 53 -8.05 3.16 -2.07
C ILE A 53 -7.40 1.86 -1.59
N THR A 54 -6.10 1.91 -1.31
CA THR A 54 -5.33 0.76 -0.89
C THR A 54 -5.84 0.20 0.44
N THR A 55 -6.02 1.05 1.44
CA THR A 55 -6.48 0.60 2.77
C THR A 55 -7.92 0.11 2.75
N SER A 56 -8.72 0.57 1.81
CA SER A 56 -10.10 0.11 1.64
C SER A 56 -10.19 -1.22 0.87
N SER A 57 -9.12 -1.59 0.15
CA SER A 57 -9.11 -2.79 -0.70
C SER A 57 -8.41 -3.97 -0.05
N VAL A 58 -7.50 -3.74 0.89
CA VAL A 58 -6.60 -4.76 1.44
C VAL A 58 -6.94 -5.02 2.89
N ALA A 59 -7.10 -6.30 3.23
CA ALA A 59 -7.21 -6.76 4.61
C ALA A 59 -5.99 -7.62 4.94
N TYR A 60 -5.55 -7.58 6.18
CA TYR A 60 -4.35 -8.30 6.63
C TYR A 60 -4.67 -9.14 7.84
N THR A 61 -4.21 -10.39 7.84
CA THR A 61 -4.28 -11.28 8.99
C THR A 61 -2.91 -11.92 9.22
N ASN A 62 -2.43 -11.86 10.45
CA ASN A 62 -1.18 -12.50 10.83
C ASN A 62 -1.48 -13.82 11.53
N HIS A 63 -1.03 -14.92 10.93
CA HIS A 63 -1.18 -16.27 11.49
C HIS A 63 0.11 -16.76 12.17
N THR A 64 1.21 -15.99 12.04
CA THR A 64 2.53 -16.39 12.52
C THR A 64 2.78 -15.82 13.90
N LEU A 65 3.05 -16.70 14.88
CA LEU A 65 3.36 -16.31 16.26
C LEU A 65 4.86 -16.30 16.55
N LEU A 66 5.67 -16.90 15.67
CA LEU A 66 7.12 -17.02 15.87
C LEU A 66 7.85 -15.94 15.07
N PRO A 67 8.67 -15.10 15.73
CA PRO A 67 9.43 -14.07 15.01
C PRO A 67 10.35 -14.63 13.93
N GLU A 68 10.86 -15.85 14.11
CA GLU A 68 11.75 -16.50 13.15
C GLU A 68 11.06 -16.81 11.81
N ALA A 69 9.75 -16.89 11.80
CA ALA A 69 9.00 -17.14 10.57
C ALA A 69 8.71 -15.87 9.77
N LEU A 70 9.01 -14.69 10.32
CA LEU A 70 8.86 -13.44 9.61
C LEU A 70 9.97 -13.28 8.57
N GLU A 71 9.58 -12.86 7.36
CA GLU A 71 10.54 -12.62 6.31
C GLU A 71 11.39 -11.38 6.62
N LYS A 72 12.67 -11.50 6.35
CA LYS A 72 13.61 -10.39 6.45
C LYS A 72 14.34 -10.24 5.12
N TRP A 73 14.34 -9.03 4.59
CA TRP A 73 15.01 -8.72 3.34
C TRP A 73 16.22 -7.85 3.61
N ASP A 74 17.35 -8.20 2.98
CA ASP A 74 18.50 -7.32 3.01
C ASP A 74 18.14 -5.99 2.35
N LEU A 75 18.40 -4.88 3.05
CA LEU A 75 18.00 -3.56 2.59
C LEU A 75 18.68 -3.19 1.26
N GLY A 76 19.96 -3.52 1.12
CA GLY A 76 20.70 -3.26 -0.12
C GLY A 76 20.11 -4.00 -1.30
N LEU A 77 19.79 -5.29 -1.11
CA LEU A 77 19.18 -6.11 -2.16
C LEU A 77 17.80 -5.56 -2.53
N PHE A 78 17.01 -5.22 -1.52
CA PHE A 78 15.66 -4.68 -1.77
C PHE A 78 15.74 -3.37 -2.55
N ASN A 79 16.66 -2.48 -2.15
CA ASN A 79 16.84 -1.22 -2.84
C ASN A 79 17.30 -1.39 -4.29
N ASP A 80 18.15 -2.40 -4.55
CA ASP A 80 18.62 -2.68 -5.91
C ASP A 80 17.52 -3.19 -6.82
N LEU A 81 16.65 -4.05 -6.29
CA LEU A 81 15.60 -4.69 -7.08
C LEU A 81 14.31 -3.88 -7.16
N LEU A 82 13.92 -3.24 -6.06
CA LEU A 82 12.63 -2.57 -5.93
C LEU A 82 12.79 -1.19 -5.27
N PRO A 83 13.58 -0.28 -5.87
CA PRO A 83 13.86 1.00 -5.23
C PRO A 83 12.62 1.87 -5.02
N ARG A 84 11.69 1.86 -5.97
CA ARG A 84 10.46 2.66 -5.84
C ARG A 84 9.56 2.11 -4.74
N HIS A 85 9.47 0.79 -4.62
CA HIS A 85 8.71 0.16 -3.54
C HIS A 85 9.30 0.52 -2.18
N LEU A 86 10.62 0.56 -2.08
CA LEU A 86 11.29 0.94 -0.83
C LEU A 86 10.98 2.39 -0.44
N GLU A 87 10.99 3.31 -1.41
CA GLU A 87 10.62 4.69 -1.17
C GLU A 87 9.19 4.80 -0.63
N ILE A 88 8.27 4.05 -1.23
CA ILE A 88 6.88 4.04 -0.80
C ILE A 88 6.74 3.47 0.62
N ILE A 89 7.47 2.41 0.93
CA ILE A 89 7.45 1.81 2.26
C ILE A 89 7.95 2.81 3.31
N TYR A 90 9.04 3.52 3.01
CA TYR A 90 9.55 4.55 3.91
C TYR A 90 8.56 5.68 4.10
N GLU A 91 7.85 6.08 3.05
CA GLU A 91 6.84 7.13 3.15
C GLU A 91 5.66 6.68 3.99
N ILE A 92 5.20 5.44 3.81
CA ILE A 92 4.13 4.87 4.64
C ILE A 92 4.55 4.89 6.11
N ASN A 93 5.76 4.42 6.38
CA ASN A 93 6.28 4.35 7.75
C ASN A 93 6.42 5.74 8.36
N TRP A 94 6.94 6.69 7.60
CA TRP A 94 7.10 8.07 8.06
C TRP A 94 5.75 8.67 8.44
N ARG A 95 4.73 8.52 7.59
CA ARG A 95 3.40 9.05 7.85
C ARG A 95 2.74 8.37 9.04
N PHE A 96 2.94 7.06 9.17
CA PHE A 96 2.39 6.29 10.28
C PHE A 96 2.98 6.74 11.63
N LEU A 97 4.25 7.14 11.65
CA LEU A 97 4.94 7.53 12.86
C LEU A 97 4.77 9.01 13.22
N GLN A 98 3.97 9.76 12.48
CA GLN A 98 3.74 11.16 12.80
C GLN A 98 2.98 11.30 14.12
N PRO A 99 3.19 12.41 14.88
CA PRO A 99 2.45 12.65 16.12
C PRO A 99 0.93 12.67 15.88
N VAL A 100 0.18 12.18 16.86
CA VAL A 100 -1.28 12.11 16.77
C VAL A 100 -1.89 13.47 16.44
N SER A 101 -1.37 14.55 17.05
CA SER A 101 -1.86 15.90 16.78
C SER A 101 -1.72 16.30 15.32
N TYR A 102 -0.57 15.97 14.70
CA TYR A 102 -0.34 16.24 13.28
C TYR A 102 -1.30 15.41 12.42
N THR A 103 -1.44 14.14 12.72
CA THR A 103 -2.34 13.24 11.97
C THR A 103 -3.78 13.73 12.08
N HIS A 104 -4.18 14.17 13.27
CA HIS A 104 -5.53 14.69 13.51
C HIS A 104 -5.79 15.94 12.69
N LEU A 105 -4.84 16.88 12.67
CA LEU A 105 -4.96 18.09 11.87
C LEU A 105 -5.09 17.77 10.37
N ARG A 106 -4.31 16.83 9.87
CA ARG A 106 -4.40 16.41 8.47
C ARG A 106 -5.75 15.80 8.15
N ALA A 107 -6.32 15.03 9.05
CA ALA A 107 -7.63 14.45 8.86
C ALA A 107 -8.71 15.52 8.71
N HIS A 108 -8.55 16.65 9.40
CA HIS A 108 -9.47 17.76 9.30
C HIS A 108 -9.28 18.59 8.03
N GLU A 109 -8.09 18.58 7.45
CA GLU A 109 -7.80 19.29 6.22
C GLU A 109 -8.39 18.60 4.98
N THR A 110 -8.68 17.34 5.08
CA THR A 110 -9.26 16.57 3.98
C THR A 110 -10.76 16.44 4.12
#